data_82c997be165cc411002a2b11d5c40262
#
_entry.id   82c997be165cc411002a2b11d5c40262
#
_cell.length_a   1.000
_cell.length_b   1.000
_cell.length_c   1.000
_cell.angle_alpha   90.00
_cell.angle_beta   90.00
_cell.angle_gamma   90.00
#
_symmetry.space_group_name_H-M   'P 1'
#
loop_
_entity.id
_entity.type
_entity.pdbx_description
1 polymer ?
#
loop_
_entity_poly.entity_id
_entity_poly.type
_entity_poly.pdbx_seq_one_letter_code
_entity_poly.pdbx_strand_id
1 'polypeptide(L)'
;MATHTKTISLTDLEQKILSNDLYNDTDNAGIDTWIQDAVDGKINNAWKRMQQEWTTKLMDDDSFTDAIPSNQADFVALITARDDYKNRKARDDA
;
A
#
# COMPACT_ATOMS: atom_id res chain seq x y z
N MET A 1 5.48 10.40 -12.12
CA MET A 1 4.90 10.01 -10.81
C MET A 1 5.90 10.35 -9.71
N ALA A 2 5.45 11.01 -8.67
CA ALA A 2 6.33 11.34 -7.55
C ALA A 2 6.71 10.09 -6.76
N THR A 3 7.93 10.07 -6.26
CA THR A 3 8.42 9.00 -5.39
C THR A 3 8.61 9.57 -3.98
N HIS A 4 8.11 8.86 -3.00
CA HIS A 4 8.24 9.25 -1.61
C HIS A 4 9.21 8.29 -0.90
N THR A 5 10.34 8.81 -0.48
CA THR A 5 11.32 8.03 0.26
C THR A 5 10.98 8.02 1.74
N LYS A 6 10.88 6.85 2.31
CA LYS A 6 10.60 6.66 3.74
C LYS A 6 11.83 6.09 4.42
N THR A 7 12.11 6.57 5.62
CA THR A 7 13.25 6.12 6.40
C THR A 7 12.77 5.38 7.64
N ILE A 8 13.33 4.20 7.88
CA ILE A 8 13.06 3.40 9.06
C ILE A 8 14.36 3.30 9.86
N SER A 9 14.29 3.62 11.14
CA SER A 9 15.44 3.56 12.03
C SER A 9 15.32 2.38 12.99
N LEU A 10 16.37 1.61 13.12
CA LEU A 10 16.47 0.51 14.06
C LEU A 10 17.63 0.79 15.03
N THR A 11 17.43 0.47 16.30
CA THR A 11 18.51 0.48 17.27
C THR A 11 19.42 -0.73 17.04
N ASP A 12 20.65 -0.70 17.58
CA ASP A 12 21.55 -1.86 17.53
C ASP A 12 20.88 -3.12 18.10
N LEU A 13 20.13 -2.97 19.19
CA LEU A 13 19.45 -4.08 19.82
C LEU A 13 18.38 -4.67 18.89
N GLU A 14 17.58 -3.82 18.28
CA GLU A 14 16.53 -4.25 17.35
C GLU A 14 17.12 -4.94 16.13
N GLN A 15 18.21 -4.41 15.58
CA GLN A 15 18.88 -5.03 14.45
C GLN A 15 19.43 -6.41 14.79
N LYS A 16 19.98 -6.59 15.98
CA LYS A 16 20.46 -7.89 16.44
C LYS A 16 19.31 -8.89 16.61
N ILE A 17 18.18 -8.43 17.12
CA ILE A 17 17.01 -9.27 17.26
C ILE A 17 16.51 -9.73 15.88
N LEU A 18 16.44 -8.84 14.91
CA LEU A 18 16.03 -9.19 13.55
C LEU A 18 17.01 -10.16 12.89
N SER A 19 18.32 -9.92 13.06
CA SER A 19 19.33 -10.81 12.51
C SER A 19 19.23 -12.24 13.08
N ASN A 20 18.79 -12.36 14.33
CA ASN A 20 18.57 -13.66 14.94
C ASN A 20 17.38 -14.40 14.31
N ASP A 21 16.36 -13.69 13.89
CA ASP A 21 15.12 -14.27 13.40
C ASP A 21 15.10 -14.46 11.88
N LEU A 22 15.75 -13.57 11.14
CA LEU A 22 15.68 -13.58 9.68
C LEU A 22 16.71 -14.54 9.10
N TYR A 23 16.22 -15.50 8.33
CA TYR A 23 17.02 -16.56 7.73
C TYR A 23 18.06 -16.03 6.74
N ASN A 24 17.72 -14.98 6.01
CA ASN A 24 18.51 -14.55 4.87
C ASN A 24 19.64 -13.63 5.27
N ASP A 25 19.79 -13.27 6.56
CA ASP A 25 20.68 -12.18 6.76
C ASP A 25 21.30 -12.00 8.11
N THR A 26 22.57 -11.77 8.01
CA THR A 26 23.44 -11.35 9.08
C THR A 26 23.95 -9.93 8.86
N ASP A 27 23.54 -9.26 7.78
CA ASP A 27 24.02 -7.93 7.45
C ASP A 27 22.88 -6.95 7.17
N ASN A 28 23.22 -5.66 7.02
CA ASN A 28 22.27 -4.59 6.82
C ASN A 28 21.50 -4.72 5.51
N ALA A 29 22.12 -5.25 4.46
CA ALA A 29 21.52 -5.31 3.14
C ALA A 29 20.33 -6.26 3.10
N GLY A 30 20.43 -7.40 3.77
CA GLY A 30 19.31 -8.37 3.81
C GLY A 30 18.17 -7.89 4.68
N ILE A 31 18.44 -7.19 5.78
CA ILE A 31 17.40 -6.56 6.60
C ILE A 31 16.65 -5.52 5.77
N ASP A 32 17.36 -4.70 5.02
CA ASP A 32 16.76 -3.72 4.12
C ASP A 32 15.87 -4.39 3.08
N THR A 33 16.32 -5.49 2.49
CA THR A 33 15.54 -6.28 1.54
C THR A 33 14.27 -6.82 2.18
N TRP A 34 14.38 -7.36 3.38
CA TRP A 34 13.21 -7.87 4.10
C TRP A 34 12.18 -6.79 4.37
N ILE A 35 12.61 -5.61 4.81
CA ILE A 35 11.73 -4.47 5.06
C ILE A 35 11.04 -4.06 3.76
N GLN A 36 11.78 -3.95 2.67
CA GLN A 36 11.20 -3.58 1.37
C GLN A 36 10.17 -4.60 0.91
N ASP A 37 10.47 -5.89 1.04
CA ASP A 37 9.55 -6.95 0.66
C ASP A 37 8.28 -6.94 1.51
N ALA A 38 8.40 -6.65 2.80
CA ALA A 38 7.25 -6.55 3.69
C ALA A 38 6.34 -5.39 3.29
N VAL A 39 6.93 -4.24 2.95
CA VAL A 39 6.17 -3.08 2.47
C VAL A 39 5.50 -3.40 1.13
N ASP A 40 6.22 -4.01 0.20
CA ASP A 40 5.69 -4.36 -1.11
C ASP A 40 4.51 -5.34 -0.98
N GLY A 41 4.60 -6.31 -0.08
CA GLY A 41 3.52 -7.24 0.22
C GLY A 41 2.29 -6.54 0.77
N LYS A 42 2.49 -5.59 1.69
CA LYS A 42 1.39 -4.79 2.25
C LYS A 42 0.71 -3.94 1.17
N ILE A 43 1.50 -3.31 0.31
CA ILE A 43 0.99 -2.50 -0.80
C ILE A 43 0.16 -3.37 -1.74
N ASN A 44 0.66 -4.54 -2.11
CA ASN A 44 -0.03 -5.45 -3.02
C ASN A 44 -1.38 -5.91 -2.44
N ASN A 45 -1.42 -6.27 -1.17
CA ASN A 45 -2.66 -6.69 -0.50
C ASN A 45 -3.65 -5.53 -0.35
N ALA A 46 -3.15 -4.32 -0.04
CA ALA A 46 -3.97 -3.12 0.05
C ALA A 46 -4.56 -2.77 -1.32
N TRP A 47 -3.77 -2.91 -2.39
CA TRP A 47 -4.22 -2.69 -3.76
C TRP A 47 -5.37 -3.64 -4.13
N LYS A 48 -5.23 -4.92 -3.83
CA LYS A 48 -6.28 -5.91 -4.12
C LYS A 48 -7.59 -5.57 -3.42
N ARG A 49 -7.52 -5.15 -2.16
CA ARG A 49 -8.72 -4.73 -1.41
C ARG A 49 -9.34 -3.47 -2.00
N MET A 50 -8.53 -2.48 -2.31
CA MET A 50 -9.01 -1.24 -2.93
C MET A 50 -9.72 -1.53 -4.25
N GLN A 51 -9.12 -2.38 -5.08
CA GLN A 51 -9.70 -2.76 -6.37
C GLN A 51 -11.04 -3.45 -6.20
N GLN A 52 -11.16 -4.39 -5.27
CA GLN A 52 -12.42 -5.09 -5.01
C GLN A 52 -13.51 -4.16 -4.48
N GLU A 53 -13.19 -3.34 -3.49
CA GLU A 53 -14.14 -2.43 -2.87
C GLU A 53 -14.66 -1.40 -3.85
N TRP A 54 -13.77 -0.76 -4.58
CA TRP A 54 -14.15 0.35 -5.46
C TRP A 54 -14.74 -0.10 -6.79
N THR A 55 -14.34 -1.27 -7.30
CA THR A 55 -15.00 -1.83 -8.49
C THR A 55 -16.48 -2.04 -8.22
N THR A 56 -16.83 -2.60 -7.08
CA THR A 56 -18.22 -2.79 -6.67
C THR A 56 -18.96 -1.47 -6.53
N LYS A 57 -18.34 -0.49 -5.86
CA LYS A 57 -18.95 0.84 -5.68
C LYS A 57 -19.20 1.55 -7.00
N LEU A 58 -18.23 1.47 -7.93
CA LEU A 58 -18.39 2.10 -9.25
C LEU A 58 -19.47 1.42 -10.08
N MET A 59 -19.59 0.10 -9.99
CA MET A 59 -20.63 -0.63 -10.70
C MET A 59 -22.02 -0.32 -10.16
N ASP A 60 -22.13 -0.01 -8.87
CA ASP A 60 -23.40 0.33 -8.23
C ASP A 60 -23.75 1.82 -8.34
N ASP A 61 -22.83 2.64 -8.83
CA ASP A 61 -23.01 4.09 -8.96
C ASP A 61 -23.60 4.43 -10.34
N ASP A 62 -24.88 4.74 -10.37
CA ASP A 62 -25.59 5.08 -11.61
C ASP A 62 -25.03 6.32 -12.30
N SER A 63 -24.40 7.22 -11.56
CA SER A 63 -23.79 8.42 -12.13
C SER A 63 -22.43 8.17 -12.78
N PHE A 64 -21.81 7.03 -12.52
CA PHE A 64 -20.56 6.65 -13.12
C PHE A 64 -20.81 5.88 -14.41
N THR A 65 -20.55 6.54 -15.54
CA THR A 65 -20.83 6.00 -16.88
C THR A 65 -19.60 5.64 -17.67
N ASP A 66 -18.41 6.00 -17.18
CA ASP A 66 -17.15 5.71 -17.83
C ASP A 66 -16.69 4.27 -17.59
N ALA A 67 -15.79 3.79 -18.44
CA ALA A 67 -15.17 2.49 -18.23
C ALA A 67 -14.29 2.51 -16.99
N ILE A 68 -14.29 1.41 -16.22
CA ILE A 68 -13.42 1.24 -15.07
C ILE A 68 -12.01 0.95 -15.59
N PRO A 69 -10.99 1.75 -15.23
CA PRO A 69 -9.62 1.50 -15.68
C PRO A 69 -9.09 0.16 -15.20
N SER A 70 -8.39 -0.57 -16.06
CA SER A 70 -7.71 -1.81 -15.69
C SER A 70 -6.28 -1.55 -15.19
N ASN A 71 -5.74 -0.38 -15.47
CA ASN A 71 -4.40 0.04 -15.10
C ASN A 71 -4.42 0.56 -13.67
N GLN A 72 -3.47 0.11 -12.85
CA GLN A 72 -3.40 0.48 -11.44
C GLN A 72 -3.30 1.98 -11.23
N ALA A 73 -2.41 2.66 -11.96
CA ALA A 73 -2.20 4.10 -11.80
C ALA A 73 -3.47 4.88 -12.12
N ASP A 74 -4.14 4.54 -13.21
CA ASP A 74 -5.37 5.22 -13.64
C ASP A 74 -6.53 4.92 -12.69
N PHE A 75 -6.63 3.68 -12.21
CA PHE A 75 -7.65 3.29 -11.23
C PHE A 75 -7.49 4.08 -9.93
N VAL A 76 -6.27 4.12 -9.38
CA VAL A 76 -5.98 4.86 -8.16
C VAL A 76 -6.25 6.35 -8.33
N ALA A 77 -5.84 6.92 -9.47
CA ALA A 77 -6.09 8.35 -9.76
C ALA A 77 -7.60 8.64 -9.82
N LEU A 78 -8.37 7.79 -10.48
CA LEU A 78 -9.82 7.93 -10.55
C LEU A 78 -10.45 7.92 -9.16
N ILE A 79 -10.10 6.94 -8.34
CA ILE A 79 -10.70 6.77 -7.02
C ILE A 79 -10.33 7.92 -6.09
N THR A 80 -9.05 8.28 -6.02
CA THR A 80 -8.59 9.31 -5.09
C THR A 80 -9.07 10.72 -5.44
N ALA A 81 -9.48 10.93 -6.69
CA ALA A 81 -10.06 12.20 -7.13
C ALA A 81 -11.56 12.33 -6.85
N ARG A 82 -12.23 11.27 -6.41
CA ARG A 82 -13.67 11.30 -6.15
C ARG A 82 -13.98 12.06 -4.86
N ASP A 83 -15.12 12.74 -4.84
CA ASP A 83 -15.59 13.47 -3.66
C ASP A 83 -15.91 12.55 -2.48
N ASP A 84 -16.29 11.31 -2.76
CA ASP A 84 -16.65 10.33 -1.73
C ASP A 84 -15.46 9.48 -1.26
N TYR A 85 -14.26 9.74 -1.81
CA TYR A 85 -13.07 9.02 -1.36
C TYR A 85 -12.63 9.50 0.03
N LYS A 86 -12.37 8.53 0.89
CA LYS A 86 -11.75 8.78 2.21
C LYS A 86 -10.69 7.73 2.45
N ASN A 87 -9.51 8.15 2.92
CA ASN A 87 -8.51 7.20 3.36
C ASN A 87 -8.96 6.55 4.68
N ARG A 88 -8.20 5.57 5.16
CA ARG A 88 -8.61 4.82 6.35
C ARG A 88 -8.82 5.72 7.56
N LYS A 89 -7.92 6.67 7.80
CA LYS A 89 -8.04 7.58 8.93
C LYS A 89 -9.32 8.41 8.84
N ALA A 90 -9.61 8.95 7.67
CA ALA A 90 -10.82 9.74 7.46
C ALA A 90 -12.10 8.90 7.63
N ARG A 91 -12.08 7.63 7.20
CA ARG A 91 -13.20 6.70 7.41
C ARG A 91 -13.41 6.38 8.88
N ASP A 92 -12.32 6.16 9.61
CA ASP A 92 -12.38 5.83 11.04
C ASP A 92 -12.80 7.03 11.88
N ASP A 93 -12.49 8.25 11.43
CA ASP A 93 -12.83 9.51 12.12
C ASP A 93 -14.23 10.01 11.77
N ALA A 94 -14.89 9.41 10.80
CA ALA A 94 -16.23 9.84 10.35
C ALA A 94 -17.35 9.43 11.31
#